data_2367c6c4860365f557745bf5aa0568a2
#
_entry.id   2367c6c4860365f557745bf5aa0568a2
#
_cell.length_a   1.000
_cell.length_b   1.000
_cell.length_c   1.000
_cell.angle_alpha   90.00
_cell.angle_beta   90.00
_cell.angle_gamma   90.00
#
_symmetry.space_group_name_H-M   'P 1'
#
loop_
_entity.id
_entity.type
_entity.pdbx_description
1 polymer ?
#
loop_
_entity_poly.entity_id
_entity_poly.type
_entity_poly.pdbx_seq_one_letter_code
_entity_poly.pdbx_strand_id
1 'polypeptide(L)'
;MNLGIESTALGFTAGFTGDEIIRRLEEMGVRNGFIQVGEGFSRINLKLKSIDGTEINGQGPKIGTDKVDLLMKQLGELGQGDVLFLSGSIPSSMPDDAYQKIMAMLDGRGVRIAVDATRDLLMKVLPYHPFLIKPNNHELGEIFGVELKDRQSVIPYGKKLQEMGAVNVLISMAGEGAVLIAENGDVYEEPAPKGKLINGVGAGDSMVAGFMAGYMEKQDYEYAFHMGIAAGSASTFSENLATREEIEAVYQQITGKDQEERKK
;
A
#
# COMPACT_ATOMS: atom_id res chain seq x y z
N MET A 1 -6.11 7.26 10.23
CA MET A 1 -5.97 7.98 11.50
C MET A 1 -5.03 9.16 11.37
N ASN A 2 -3.73 8.97 11.15
CA ASN A 2 -2.79 10.11 11.00
C ASN A 2 -3.20 11.08 9.87
N LEU A 3 -3.93 10.60 8.86
CA LEU A 3 -4.49 11.40 7.77
C LEU A 3 -5.97 11.78 7.98
N GLY A 4 -6.55 11.51 9.16
CA GLY A 4 -7.92 11.89 9.50
C GLY A 4 -9.02 11.01 8.88
N ILE A 5 -8.68 9.86 8.29
CA ILE A 5 -9.64 8.94 7.68
C ILE A 5 -9.93 7.79 8.65
N GLU A 6 -11.21 7.51 8.86
CA GLU A 6 -11.63 6.32 9.60
C GLU A 6 -11.36 5.06 8.76
N SER A 7 -10.80 4.05 9.40
CA SER A 7 -10.50 2.77 8.77
C SER A 7 -10.82 1.60 9.68
N THR A 8 -11.10 0.45 9.07
CA THR A 8 -11.28 -0.82 9.77
C THR A 8 -10.20 -1.79 9.32
N ALA A 9 -9.46 -2.33 10.26
CA ALA A 9 -8.47 -3.37 10.00
C ALA A 9 -9.17 -4.74 9.92
N LEU A 10 -9.00 -5.42 8.79
CA LEU A 10 -9.53 -6.77 8.54
C LEU A 10 -8.39 -7.76 8.38
N GLY A 11 -8.63 -9.01 8.75
CA GLY A 11 -7.66 -10.10 8.64
C GLY A 11 -7.84 -11.13 9.73
N PHE A 12 -6.78 -11.88 10.02
CA PHE A 12 -6.81 -12.96 10.99
C PHE A 12 -5.80 -12.72 12.11
N THR A 13 -6.25 -12.94 13.35
CA THR A 13 -5.40 -12.86 14.53
C THR A 13 -5.49 -14.15 15.34
N ALA A 14 -4.41 -14.50 16.07
CA ALA A 14 -4.36 -15.67 16.92
C ALA A 14 -3.45 -15.46 18.13
N GLY A 15 -3.83 -16.02 19.26
CA GLY A 15 -3.06 -16.06 20.50
C GLY A 15 -2.66 -14.68 21.03
N PHE A 16 -1.76 -14.65 22.01
CA PHE A 16 -1.39 -13.41 22.70
C PHE A 16 -0.79 -12.33 21.77
N THR A 17 -0.11 -12.73 20.69
CA THR A 17 0.41 -11.79 19.69
C THR A 17 -0.71 -11.15 18.89
N GLY A 18 -1.79 -11.88 18.61
CA GLY A 18 -2.99 -11.37 18.00
C GLY A 18 -3.75 -10.41 18.91
N ASP A 19 -3.87 -10.75 20.17
CA ASP A 19 -4.53 -9.91 21.19
C ASP A 19 -3.77 -8.58 21.36
N GLU A 20 -2.44 -8.61 21.35
CA GLU A 20 -1.61 -7.40 21.43
C GLU A 20 -1.74 -6.52 20.18
N ILE A 21 -1.87 -7.10 18.97
CA ILE A 21 -2.15 -6.33 17.74
C ILE A 21 -3.49 -5.61 17.88
N ILE A 22 -4.55 -6.31 18.29
CA ILE A 22 -5.88 -5.71 18.48
C ILE A 22 -5.80 -4.57 19.50
N ARG A 23 -5.23 -4.82 20.67
CA ARG A 23 -5.10 -3.81 21.74
C ARG A 23 -4.42 -2.54 21.26
N ARG A 24 -3.29 -2.66 20.55
CA ARG A 24 -2.56 -1.49 20.01
C ARG A 24 -3.36 -0.72 18.96
N LEU A 25 -4.05 -1.41 18.06
CA LEU A 25 -4.87 -0.76 17.05
C LEU A 25 -6.06 -0.02 17.68
N GLU A 26 -6.69 -0.59 18.70
CA GLU A 26 -7.77 0.05 19.46
C GLU A 26 -7.26 1.30 20.22
N GLU A 27 -6.07 1.23 20.84
CA GLU A 27 -5.43 2.42 21.45
C GLU A 27 -5.13 3.52 20.44
N MET A 28 -4.83 3.15 19.20
CA MET A 28 -4.67 4.09 18.09
C MET A 28 -6.03 4.55 17.51
N GLY A 29 -7.18 4.02 18.00
CA GLY A 29 -8.53 4.30 17.53
C GLY A 29 -8.86 3.69 16.17
N VAL A 30 -8.12 2.70 15.69
CA VAL A 30 -8.45 1.94 14.47
C VAL A 30 -9.55 0.94 14.80
N ARG A 31 -10.61 0.89 13.99
CA ARG A 31 -11.67 -0.10 14.17
C ARG A 31 -11.12 -1.50 13.93
N ASN A 32 -11.44 -2.41 14.84
CA ASN A 32 -11.05 -3.80 14.77
C ASN A 32 -12.15 -4.65 14.13
N GLY A 33 -11.87 -5.25 12.99
CA GLY A 33 -12.71 -6.23 12.30
C GLY A 33 -12.00 -7.58 12.11
N PHE A 34 -10.95 -7.86 12.89
CA PHE A 34 -10.21 -9.12 12.80
C PHE A 34 -11.04 -10.33 13.19
N ILE A 35 -10.80 -11.42 12.49
CA ILE A 35 -11.35 -12.74 12.77
C ILE A 35 -10.32 -13.52 13.60
N GLN A 36 -10.70 -13.90 14.82
CA GLN A 36 -9.83 -14.70 15.65
C GLN A 36 -9.78 -16.16 15.18
N VAL A 37 -8.56 -16.69 15.08
CA VAL A 37 -8.28 -18.10 14.82
C VAL A 37 -7.93 -18.77 16.16
N GLY A 38 -8.55 -19.93 16.43
CA GLY A 38 -8.50 -20.56 17.75
C GLY A 38 -7.15 -21.18 18.13
N GLU A 39 -6.25 -21.44 17.16
CA GLU A 39 -4.97 -22.10 17.42
C GLU A 39 -3.81 -21.32 16.80
N GLY A 40 -2.65 -21.39 17.47
CA GLY A 40 -1.42 -20.74 17.02
C GLY A 40 -1.29 -19.29 17.48
N PHE A 41 -0.44 -18.54 16.78
CA PHE A 41 -0.11 -17.15 17.09
C PHE A 41 -0.05 -16.32 15.81
N SER A 42 -0.45 -15.05 15.86
CA SER A 42 -0.15 -14.10 14.81
C SER A 42 1.36 -13.99 14.62
N ARG A 43 1.81 -13.98 13.35
CA ARG A 43 3.23 -14.02 13.03
C ARG A 43 3.99 -12.82 13.57
N ILE A 44 5.24 -13.02 13.95
CA ILE A 44 6.21 -11.97 14.22
C ILE A 44 7.26 -12.03 13.11
N ASN A 45 7.49 -10.90 12.47
CA ASN A 45 8.59 -10.73 11.52
C ASN A 45 9.68 -9.91 12.19
N LEU A 46 10.91 -10.42 12.18
CA LEU A 46 12.06 -9.75 12.78
C LEU A 46 13.04 -9.31 11.70
N LYS A 47 13.37 -8.02 11.68
CA LYS A 47 14.41 -7.44 10.83
C LYS A 47 15.66 -7.15 11.66
N LEU A 48 16.77 -7.80 11.35
CA LEU A 48 18.04 -7.63 12.05
C LEU A 48 18.79 -6.44 11.47
N LYS A 49 18.81 -5.31 12.16
CA LYS A 49 19.52 -4.08 11.72
C LYS A 49 21.05 -4.26 11.69
N SER A 50 21.60 -5.21 12.47
CA SER A 50 23.05 -5.46 12.60
C SER A 50 23.61 -6.39 11.51
N ILE A 51 22.75 -7.08 10.77
CA ILE A 51 23.12 -8.02 9.68
C ILE A 51 22.31 -7.60 8.47
N ASP A 52 22.97 -6.99 7.51
CA ASP A 52 22.36 -6.39 6.34
C ASP A 52 21.50 -7.39 5.58
N GLY A 53 20.22 -7.03 5.35
CA GLY A 53 19.27 -7.84 4.60
C GLY A 53 18.74 -9.10 5.30
N THR A 54 19.04 -9.34 6.59
CA THR A 54 18.54 -10.53 7.28
C THR A 54 17.16 -10.27 7.89
N GLU A 55 16.17 -11.03 7.43
CA GLU A 55 14.82 -11.06 7.95
C GLU A 55 14.43 -12.47 8.39
N ILE A 56 13.84 -12.60 9.56
CA ILE A 56 13.21 -13.82 10.05
C ILE A 56 11.70 -13.64 9.98
N ASN A 57 11.08 -14.30 9.03
CA ASN A 57 9.65 -14.22 8.81
C ASN A 57 8.96 -15.40 9.49
N GLY A 58 8.22 -15.11 10.57
CA GLY A 58 7.41 -16.12 11.27
C GLY A 58 6.26 -16.61 10.38
N GLN A 59 5.86 -17.85 10.61
CA GLN A 59 4.62 -18.39 10.04
C GLN A 59 3.43 -18.01 10.94
N GLY A 60 2.33 -17.58 10.31
CA GLY A 60 1.08 -17.32 11.00
C GLY A 60 0.32 -18.61 11.33
N PRO A 61 -0.86 -18.49 11.97
CA PRO A 61 -1.71 -19.61 12.30
C PRO A 61 -2.28 -20.26 11.03
N LYS A 62 -2.73 -21.52 11.14
CA LYS A 62 -3.53 -22.15 10.10
C LYS A 62 -4.92 -21.50 10.07
N ILE A 63 -5.32 -20.99 8.91
CA ILE A 63 -6.62 -20.36 8.70
C ILE A 63 -7.54 -21.40 8.06
N GLY A 64 -8.60 -21.79 8.79
CA GLY A 64 -9.62 -22.69 8.27
C GLY A 64 -10.52 -22.03 7.23
N THR A 65 -11.14 -22.84 6.37
CA THR A 65 -12.06 -22.34 5.32
C THR A 65 -13.23 -21.56 5.91
N ASP A 66 -13.76 -21.98 7.07
CA ASP A 66 -14.80 -21.27 7.81
C ASP A 66 -14.42 -19.84 8.17
N LYS A 67 -13.14 -19.59 8.49
CA LYS A 67 -12.62 -18.24 8.78
C LYS A 67 -12.44 -17.41 7.52
N VAL A 68 -12.00 -18.05 6.43
CA VAL A 68 -11.94 -17.39 5.11
C VAL A 68 -13.33 -16.97 4.66
N ASP A 69 -14.35 -17.84 4.82
CA ASP A 69 -15.73 -17.53 4.47
C ASP A 69 -16.28 -16.34 5.29
N LEU A 70 -15.91 -16.23 6.56
CA LEU A 70 -16.26 -15.07 7.39
C LEU A 70 -15.63 -13.78 6.85
N LEU A 71 -14.35 -13.81 6.45
CA LEU A 71 -13.70 -12.65 5.83
C LEU A 71 -14.38 -12.27 4.53
N MET A 72 -14.68 -13.24 3.67
CA MET A 72 -15.39 -12.99 2.41
C MET A 72 -16.78 -12.38 2.65
N LYS A 73 -17.47 -12.80 3.71
CA LYS A 73 -18.75 -12.20 4.11
C LYS A 73 -18.58 -10.73 4.54
N GLN A 74 -17.58 -10.40 5.39
CA GLN A 74 -17.29 -9.02 5.79
C GLN A 74 -16.97 -8.14 4.57
N LEU A 75 -16.10 -8.63 3.67
CA LEU A 75 -15.76 -7.92 2.44
C LEU A 75 -16.95 -7.77 1.49
N GLY A 76 -17.88 -8.74 1.51
CA GLY A 76 -19.11 -8.69 0.74
C GLY A 76 -20.09 -7.58 1.16
N GLU A 77 -19.88 -6.92 2.30
CA GLU A 77 -20.66 -5.77 2.77
C GLU A 77 -20.18 -4.45 2.12
N LEU A 78 -18.99 -4.44 1.52
CA LEU A 78 -18.45 -3.25 0.85
C LEU A 78 -19.25 -2.91 -0.41
N GLY A 79 -19.37 -1.61 -0.68
CA GLY A 79 -20.13 -1.08 -1.80
C GLY A 79 -19.60 0.25 -2.33
N GLN A 80 -20.45 0.94 -3.06
CA GLN A 80 -20.09 2.20 -3.72
C GLN A 80 -19.55 3.24 -2.73
N GLY A 81 -18.36 3.75 -3.03
CA GLY A 81 -17.68 4.77 -2.22
C GLY A 81 -16.71 4.20 -1.19
N ASP A 82 -16.77 2.89 -0.90
CA ASP A 82 -15.78 2.27 -0.02
C ASP A 82 -14.42 2.13 -0.71
N VAL A 83 -13.37 2.11 0.11
CA VAL A 83 -11.99 1.86 -0.33
C VAL A 83 -11.47 0.63 0.38
N LEU A 84 -10.97 -0.33 -0.38
CA LEU A 84 -10.33 -1.54 0.12
C LEU A 84 -8.84 -1.52 -0.20
N PHE A 85 -8.01 -1.79 0.81
CA PHE A 85 -6.58 -2.03 0.63
C PHE A 85 -6.32 -3.54 0.74
N LEU A 86 -5.74 -4.12 -0.31
CA LEU A 86 -5.21 -5.48 -0.32
C LEU A 86 -3.68 -5.37 -0.27
N SER A 87 -3.10 -5.60 0.92
CA SER A 87 -1.67 -5.42 1.15
C SER A 87 -1.03 -6.66 1.77
N GLY A 88 0.20 -6.93 1.39
CA GLY A 88 1.03 -7.98 1.93
C GLY A 88 0.85 -9.35 1.26
N SER A 89 1.41 -10.37 1.90
CA SER A 89 1.41 -11.75 1.41
C SER A 89 0.19 -12.53 1.89
N ILE A 90 -0.32 -13.40 1.04
CA ILE A 90 -1.37 -14.36 1.43
C ILE A 90 -0.74 -15.46 2.31
N PRO A 91 -1.32 -15.77 3.48
CA PRO A 91 -0.87 -16.89 4.31
C PRO A 91 -0.89 -18.22 3.52
N SER A 92 0.12 -19.07 3.72
CA SER A 92 0.23 -20.36 3.02
C SER A 92 -0.93 -21.33 3.25
N SER A 93 -1.72 -21.11 4.31
CA SER A 93 -2.94 -21.87 4.61
C SER A 93 -4.17 -21.38 3.84
N MET A 94 -4.07 -20.27 3.13
CA MET A 94 -5.14 -19.73 2.27
C MET A 94 -4.86 -20.05 0.79
N PRO A 95 -5.91 -20.08 -0.06
CA PRO A 95 -5.73 -20.17 -1.49
C PRO A 95 -4.89 -19.01 -2.03
N ASP A 96 -3.96 -19.29 -2.93
CA ASP A 96 -3.07 -18.31 -3.55
C ASP A 96 -3.80 -17.35 -4.52
N ASP A 97 -5.06 -17.61 -4.81
CA ASP A 97 -5.99 -16.80 -5.60
C ASP A 97 -6.95 -15.95 -4.74
N ALA A 98 -6.68 -15.82 -3.43
CA ALA A 98 -7.60 -15.10 -2.51
C ALA A 98 -7.84 -13.65 -2.94
N TYR A 99 -6.80 -12.91 -3.36
CA TYR A 99 -6.95 -11.53 -3.84
C TYR A 99 -7.78 -11.47 -5.13
N GLN A 100 -7.55 -12.39 -6.04
CA GLN A 100 -8.34 -12.51 -7.27
C GLN A 100 -9.82 -12.77 -6.96
N LYS A 101 -10.14 -13.67 -6.02
CA LYS A 101 -11.52 -13.94 -5.58
C LYS A 101 -12.18 -12.73 -4.95
N ILE A 102 -11.45 -11.99 -4.12
CA ILE A 102 -11.93 -10.73 -3.52
C ILE A 102 -12.25 -9.71 -4.62
N MET A 103 -11.31 -9.50 -5.54
CA MET A 103 -11.52 -8.57 -6.66
C MET A 103 -12.73 -8.96 -7.51
N ALA A 104 -12.86 -10.25 -7.88
CA ALA A 104 -14.01 -10.76 -8.65
C ALA A 104 -15.34 -10.59 -7.91
N MET A 105 -15.37 -10.78 -6.60
CA MET A 105 -16.58 -10.61 -5.78
C MET A 105 -17.03 -9.14 -5.70
N LEU A 106 -16.08 -8.21 -5.72
CA LEU A 106 -16.33 -6.78 -5.59
C LEU A 106 -16.44 -6.05 -6.94
N ASP A 107 -16.24 -6.78 -8.05
CA ASP A 107 -16.34 -6.21 -9.38
C ASP A 107 -17.74 -5.61 -9.63
N GLY A 108 -17.79 -4.43 -10.24
CA GLY A 108 -19.03 -3.70 -10.52
C GLY A 108 -19.74 -3.10 -9.30
N ARG A 109 -19.21 -3.24 -8.07
CA ARG A 109 -19.83 -2.71 -6.84
C ARG A 109 -19.45 -1.28 -6.50
N GLY A 110 -18.58 -0.65 -7.27
CA GLY A 110 -18.12 0.73 -7.04
C GLY A 110 -17.14 0.88 -5.87
N VAL A 111 -16.54 -0.21 -5.41
CA VAL A 111 -15.44 -0.21 -4.42
C VAL A 111 -14.14 0.14 -5.12
N ARG A 112 -13.39 1.12 -4.61
CA ARG A 112 -12.03 1.39 -5.09
C ARG A 112 -11.05 0.49 -4.38
N ILE A 113 -10.30 -0.32 -5.14
CA ILE A 113 -9.37 -1.29 -4.56
C ILE A 113 -7.93 -0.88 -4.86
N ALA A 114 -7.15 -0.62 -3.80
CA ALA A 114 -5.72 -0.42 -3.88
C ALA A 114 -5.01 -1.74 -3.57
N VAL A 115 -4.08 -2.15 -4.43
CA VAL A 115 -3.35 -3.41 -4.28
C VAL A 115 -1.86 -3.13 -4.15
N ASP A 116 -1.28 -3.52 -3.01
CA ASP A 116 0.15 -3.55 -2.76
C ASP A 116 0.60 -5.00 -2.55
N ALA A 117 0.85 -5.68 -3.66
CA ALA A 117 1.20 -7.10 -3.69
C ALA A 117 2.32 -7.35 -4.70
N THR A 118 3.09 -8.40 -4.45
CA THR A 118 4.23 -8.75 -5.30
C THR A 118 3.84 -9.62 -6.48
N ARG A 119 4.57 -9.46 -7.60
CA ARG A 119 4.64 -10.33 -8.79
C ARG A 119 3.33 -11.07 -9.16
N ASP A 120 3.26 -12.36 -8.84
CA ASP A 120 2.17 -13.24 -9.27
C ASP A 120 0.80 -12.81 -8.72
N LEU A 121 0.76 -12.30 -7.49
CA LEU A 121 -0.49 -11.79 -6.90
C LEU A 121 -0.96 -10.54 -7.64
N LEU A 122 -0.02 -9.63 -7.96
CA LEU A 122 -0.32 -8.43 -8.72
C LEU A 122 -0.85 -8.78 -10.11
N MET A 123 -0.18 -9.67 -10.83
CA MET A 123 -0.59 -10.07 -12.18
C MET A 123 -1.98 -10.72 -12.21
N LYS A 124 -2.33 -11.49 -11.19
CA LYS A 124 -3.65 -12.15 -11.07
C LYS A 124 -4.80 -11.17 -10.86
N VAL A 125 -4.55 -9.97 -10.31
CA VAL A 125 -5.61 -8.98 -10.01
C VAL A 125 -5.80 -7.92 -11.10
N LEU A 126 -4.82 -7.73 -11.99
CA LEU A 126 -4.90 -6.73 -13.07
C LEU A 126 -6.18 -6.83 -13.93
N PRO A 127 -6.66 -8.05 -14.34
CA PRO A 127 -7.89 -8.18 -15.12
C PRO A 127 -9.16 -7.65 -14.43
N TYR A 128 -9.10 -7.39 -13.11
CA TYR A 128 -10.23 -6.85 -12.34
C TYR A 128 -10.10 -5.34 -12.09
N HIS A 129 -9.24 -4.67 -12.81
CA HIS A 129 -9.08 -3.22 -12.82
C HIS A 129 -8.87 -2.60 -11.43
N PRO A 130 -7.81 -2.98 -10.67
CA PRO A 130 -7.50 -2.32 -9.40
C PRO A 130 -7.33 -0.81 -9.61
N PHE A 131 -7.96 -0.02 -8.75
CA PHE A 131 -7.91 1.44 -8.85
C PHE A 131 -6.49 1.98 -8.70
N LEU A 132 -5.70 1.37 -7.81
CA LEU A 132 -4.31 1.71 -7.59
C LEU A 132 -3.47 0.44 -7.39
N ILE A 133 -2.34 0.36 -8.05
CA ILE A 133 -1.27 -0.59 -7.73
C ILE A 133 0.01 0.16 -7.40
N LYS A 134 0.85 -0.40 -6.50
CA LYS A 134 2.12 0.21 -6.14
C LYS A 134 3.29 -0.78 -6.20
N PRO A 135 3.82 -1.12 -7.36
CA PRO A 135 5.10 -1.80 -7.46
C PRO A 135 6.27 -0.84 -7.13
N ASN A 136 7.38 -1.36 -6.64
CA ASN A 136 8.64 -0.63 -6.71
C ASN A 136 9.35 -0.90 -8.05
N ASN A 137 10.42 -0.13 -8.36
CA ASN A 137 11.17 -0.27 -9.60
C ASN A 137 11.80 -1.66 -9.78
N HIS A 138 12.18 -2.34 -8.68
CA HIS A 138 12.73 -3.70 -8.75
C HIS A 138 11.65 -4.72 -9.07
N GLU A 139 10.51 -4.66 -8.37
CA GLU A 139 9.34 -5.52 -8.63
C GLU A 139 8.84 -5.36 -10.07
N LEU A 140 8.76 -4.11 -10.54
CA LEU A 140 8.39 -3.80 -11.92
C LEU A 140 9.41 -4.38 -12.91
N GLY A 141 10.70 -4.24 -12.62
CA GLY A 141 11.77 -4.81 -13.42
C GLY A 141 11.72 -6.34 -13.48
N GLU A 142 11.44 -6.98 -12.36
CA GLU A 142 11.29 -8.44 -12.29
C GLU A 142 10.08 -8.96 -13.11
N ILE A 143 8.96 -8.25 -13.11
CA ILE A 143 7.77 -8.61 -13.93
C ILE A 143 8.14 -8.63 -15.41
N PHE A 144 8.93 -7.67 -15.88
CA PHE A 144 9.25 -7.52 -17.29
C PHE A 144 10.65 -8.04 -17.69
N GLY A 145 11.43 -8.59 -16.75
CA GLY A 145 12.77 -9.12 -17.00
C GLY A 145 13.80 -8.04 -17.38
N VAL A 146 13.70 -6.84 -16.80
CA VAL A 146 14.55 -5.67 -17.08
C VAL A 146 15.05 -5.01 -15.80
N GLU A 147 16.15 -4.26 -15.89
CA GLU A 147 16.64 -3.42 -14.80
C GLU A 147 16.18 -1.96 -15.02
N LEU A 148 15.53 -1.37 -14.01
CA LEU A 148 14.95 -0.03 -14.05
C LEU A 148 15.61 0.85 -12.98
N LYS A 149 16.36 1.88 -13.39
CA LYS A 149 17.23 2.67 -12.48
C LYS A 149 16.76 4.10 -12.26
N ASP A 150 16.03 4.66 -13.20
CA ASP A 150 15.57 6.06 -13.15
C ASP A 150 14.09 6.18 -13.45
N ARG A 151 13.52 7.35 -13.16
CA ARG A 151 12.09 7.60 -13.32
C ARG A 151 11.61 7.47 -14.77
N GLN A 152 12.43 7.84 -15.74
CA GLN A 152 12.07 7.74 -17.15
C GLN A 152 11.98 6.29 -17.62
N SER A 153 12.88 5.42 -17.12
CA SER A 153 12.91 4.00 -17.48
C SER A 153 11.69 3.21 -17.01
N VAL A 154 11.01 3.64 -15.93
CA VAL A 154 9.83 2.91 -15.40
C VAL A 154 8.53 3.26 -16.13
N ILE A 155 8.44 4.43 -16.78
CA ILE A 155 7.21 4.93 -17.43
C ILE A 155 6.64 3.95 -18.48
N PRO A 156 7.42 3.42 -19.43
CA PRO A 156 6.90 2.50 -20.43
C PRO A 156 6.32 1.22 -19.82
N TYR A 157 6.90 0.74 -18.73
CA TYR A 157 6.45 -0.48 -18.05
C TYR A 157 5.26 -0.23 -17.14
N GLY A 158 5.16 0.95 -16.51
CA GLY A 158 3.95 1.38 -15.81
C GLY A 158 2.75 1.46 -16.76
N LYS A 159 2.92 2.03 -17.96
CA LYS A 159 1.88 2.05 -19.00
C LYS A 159 1.45 0.65 -19.44
N LYS A 160 2.38 -0.31 -19.55
CA LYS A 160 2.02 -1.71 -19.82
C LYS A 160 1.15 -2.32 -18.72
N LEU A 161 1.39 -1.98 -17.43
CA LEU A 161 0.52 -2.45 -16.35
C LEU A 161 -0.89 -1.82 -16.44
N GLN A 162 -1.00 -0.57 -16.91
CA GLN A 162 -2.31 0.02 -17.22
C GLN A 162 -3.01 -0.71 -18.39
N GLU A 163 -2.29 -0.99 -19.47
CA GLU A 163 -2.81 -1.78 -20.61
C GLU A 163 -3.28 -3.18 -20.17
N MET A 164 -2.67 -3.74 -19.12
CA MET A 164 -3.04 -5.03 -18.52
C MET A 164 -4.20 -4.93 -17.52
N GLY A 165 -4.67 -3.71 -17.22
CA GLY A 165 -5.89 -3.50 -16.43
C GLY A 165 -5.78 -2.55 -15.24
N ALA A 166 -4.60 -2.20 -14.73
CA ALA A 166 -4.48 -1.25 -13.64
C ALA A 166 -5.04 0.12 -14.02
N VAL A 167 -5.83 0.75 -13.16
CA VAL A 167 -6.35 2.11 -13.41
C VAL A 167 -5.25 3.15 -13.17
N ASN A 168 -4.59 3.11 -12.02
CA ASN A 168 -3.46 3.96 -11.69
C ASN A 168 -2.26 3.12 -11.25
N VAL A 169 -1.05 3.51 -11.67
CA VAL A 169 0.19 2.81 -11.34
C VAL A 169 1.14 3.78 -10.64
N LEU A 170 1.34 3.59 -9.34
CA LEU A 170 2.25 4.35 -8.51
C LEU A 170 3.55 3.55 -8.33
N ILE A 171 4.66 4.02 -8.91
CA ILE A 171 5.93 3.31 -8.88
C ILE A 171 6.85 4.00 -7.88
N SER A 172 7.19 3.29 -6.79
CA SER A 172 8.13 3.79 -5.80
C SER A 172 9.57 3.44 -6.18
N MET A 173 10.51 4.40 -5.99
CA MET A 173 11.90 4.25 -6.42
C MET A 173 12.89 4.66 -5.33
N ALA A 174 12.52 4.50 -4.08
CA ALA A 174 13.36 4.83 -2.92
C ALA A 174 13.98 6.24 -3.05
N GLY A 175 15.31 6.36 -3.05
CA GLY A 175 16.04 7.64 -3.17
C GLY A 175 15.84 8.39 -4.49
N GLU A 176 15.35 7.73 -5.55
CA GLU A 176 15.02 8.34 -6.84
C GLU A 176 13.61 8.98 -6.85
N GLY A 177 12.81 8.78 -5.80
CA GLY A 177 11.47 9.32 -5.69
C GLY A 177 10.37 8.39 -6.17
N ALA A 178 9.45 8.88 -6.98
CA ALA A 178 8.33 8.09 -7.49
C ALA A 178 7.82 8.59 -8.85
N VAL A 179 7.04 7.73 -9.49
CA VAL A 179 6.32 8.03 -10.73
C VAL A 179 4.88 7.56 -10.59
N LEU A 180 3.91 8.38 -10.98
CA LEU A 180 2.52 8.00 -11.13
C LEU A 180 2.13 7.99 -12.62
N ILE A 181 1.57 6.90 -13.07
CA ILE A 181 0.85 6.81 -14.34
C ILE A 181 -0.64 6.85 -13.99
N ALA A 182 -1.31 7.96 -14.26
CA ALA A 182 -2.69 8.19 -13.84
C ALA A 182 -3.71 7.75 -14.90
N GLU A 183 -4.93 7.48 -14.48
CA GLU A 183 -6.06 7.06 -15.33
C GLU A 183 -6.34 8.06 -16.47
N ASN A 184 -6.15 9.37 -16.20
CA ASN A 184 -6.37 10.43 -17.17
C ASN A 184 -5.30 10.51 -18.27
N GLY A 185 -4.28 9.64 -18.22
CA GLY A 185 -3.16 9.59 -19.16
C GLY A 185 -1.97 10.46 -18.78
N ASP A 186 -2.08 11.27 -17.73
CA ASP A 186 -0.98 12.08 -17.22
C ASP A 186 0.08 11.21 -16.54
N VAL A 187 1.32 11.68 -16.60
CA VAL A 187 2.47 11.07 -15.91
C VAL A 187 3.06 12.13 -14.99
N TYR A 188 3.08 11.81 -13.70
CA TYR A 188 3.68 12.67 -12.68
C TYR A 188 4.96 12.02 -12.18
N GLU A 189 5.99 12.84 -12.02
CA GLU A 189 7.31 12.42 -11.54
C GLU A 189 7.78 13.37 -10.46
N GLU A 190 8.25 12.83 -9.34
CA GLU A 190 8.79 13.63 -8.25
C GLU A 190 10.04 12.97 -7.68
N PRO A 191 11.16 13.72 -7.51
CA PRO A 191 12.34 13.24 -6.81
C PRO A 191 12.05 13.00 -5.33
N ALA A 192 12.84 12.14 -4.68
CA ALA A 192 12.69 11.91 -3.26
C ALA A 192 12.90 13.20 -2.46
N PRO A 193 12.01 13.53 -1.51
CA PRO A 193 12.22 14.64 -0.58
C PRO A 193 13.49 14.44 0.24
N LYS A 194 14.12 15.56 0.64
CA LYS A 194 15.33 15.52 1.44
C LYS A 194 14.97 15.23 2.92
N GLY A 195 15.63 14.24 3.49
CA GLY A 195 15.48 13.87 4.89
C GLY A 195 16.49 12.83 5.33
N LYS A 196 16.58 12.58 6.62
CA LYS A 196 17.44 11.53 7.17
C LYS A 196 16.65 10.23 7.26
N LEU A 197 17.09 9.21 6.56
CA LEU A 197 16.53 7.87 6.69
C LEU A 197 16.72 7.33 8.11
N ILE A 198 15.62 7.06 8.81
CA ILE A 198 15.57 6.47 10.15
C ILE A 198 15.02 5.06 10.08
N ASN A 199 13.84 4.87 9.42
CA ASN A 199 13.16 3.59 9.33
C ASN A 199 12.40 3.47 8.00
N GLY A 200 12.76 2.50 7.16
CA GLY A 200 12.07 2.27 5.88
C GLY A 200 10.82 1.37 5.97
N VAL A 201 10.53 0.82 7.15
CA VAL A 201 9.39 -0.11 7.31
C VAL A 201 8.07 0.65 7.26
N GLY A 202 7.14 0.19 6.43
CA GLY A 202 5.83 0.82 6.27
C GLY A 202 5.81 2.06 5.36
N ALA A 203 6.95 2.46 4.77
CA ALA A 203 6.99 3.59 3.85
C ALA A 203 6.12 3.38 2.60
N GLY A 204 6.15 2.17 2.03
CA GLY A 204 5.30 1.79 0.90
C GLY A 204 3.82 1.82 1.25
N ASP A 205 3.43 1.24 2.39
CA ASP A 205 2.05 1.26 2.89
C ASP A 205 1.58 2.71 3.14
N SER A 206 2.46 3.55 3.74
CA SER A 206 2.19 4.97 3.96
C SER A 206 2.00 5.73 2.65
N MET A 207 2.78 5.40 1.61
CA MET A 207 2.64 6.01 0.28
C MET A 207 1.29 5.68 -0.35
N VAL A 208 0.84 4.42 -0.30
CA VAL A 208 -0.49 4.02 -0.78
C VAL A 208 -1.59 4.71 0.02
N ALA A 209 -1.47 4.74 1.35
CA ALA A 209 -2.44 5.38 2.22
C ALA A 209 -2.52 6.89 1.96
N GLY A 210 -1.38 7.57 1.80
CA GLY A 210 -1.31 9.00 1.48
C GLY A 210 -1.93 9.34 0.14
N PHE A 211 -1.64 8.54 -0.89
CA PHE A 211 -2.24 8.68 -2.21
C PHE A 211 -3.76 8.56 -2.15
N MET A 212 -4.26 7.47 -1.55
CA MET A 212 -5.70 7.24 -1.46
C MET A 212 -6.41 8.32 -0.63
N ALA A 213 -5.79 8.76 0.47
CA ALA A 213 -6.32 9.85 1.30
C ALA A 213 -6.43 11.16 0.50
N GLY A 214 -5.37 11.53 -0.20
CA GLY A 214 -5.35 12.72 -1.06
C GLY A 214 -6.39 12.65 -2.18
N TYR A 215 -6.50 11.50 -2.83
CA TYR A 215 -7.48 11.31 -3.89
C TYR A 215 -8.93 11.38 -3.38
N MET A 216 -9.20 10.77 -2.22
CA MET A 216 -10.53 10.86 -1.59
C MET A 216 -10.90 12.29 -1.21
N GLU A 217 -9.91 13.10 -0.83
CA GLU A 217 -10.12 14.49 -0.42
C GLU A 217 -10.42 15.41 -1.61
N LYS A 218 -9.66 15.31 -2.71
CA LYS A 218 -9.74 16.29 -3.83
C LYS A 218 -10.08 15.71 -5.19
N GLN A 219 -10.03 14.39 -5.36
CA GLN A 219 -10.17 13.73 -6.67
C GLN A 219 -9.18 14.29 -7.72
N ASP A 220 -8.00 14.66 -7.26
CA ASP A 220 -6.91 15.23 -8.05
C ASP A 220 -5.69 14.33 -7.96
N TYR A 221 -5.16 13.88 -9.11
CA TYR A 221 -4.07 12.92 -9.17
C TYR A 221 -2.72 13.52 -8.77
N GLU A 222 -2.45 14.78 -9.11
CA GLU A 222 -1.21 15.45 -8.71
C GLU A 222 -1.16 15.63 -7.19
N TYR A 223 -2.25 16.11 -6.61
CA TYR A 223 -2.39 16.24 -5.16
C TYR A 223 -2.25 14.89 -4.45
N ALA A 224 -2.94 13.85 -4.94
CA ALA A 224 -2.87 12.50 -4.40
C ALA A 224 -1.44 11.94 -4.47
N PHE A 225 -0.75 12.15 -5.58
CA PHE A 225 0.63 11.73 -5.78
C PHE A 225 1.58 12.39 -4.79
N HIS A 226 1.51 13.72 -4.64
CA HIS A 226 2.32 14.45 -3.67
C HIS A 226 2.03 14.02 -2.23
N MET A 227 0.75 13.80 -1.87
CA MET A 227 0.37 13.27 -0.55
C MET A 227 0.93 11.86 -0.32
N GLY A 228 0.93 11.01 -1.34
CA GLY A 228 1.53 9.68 -1.29
C GLY A 228 3.03 9.75 -1.00
N ILE A 229 3.78 10.56 -1.77
CA ILE A 229 5.21 10.75 -1.56
C ILE A 229 5.49 11.34 -0.18
N ALA A 230 4.72 12.36 0.22
CA ALA A 230 4.88 12.99 1.52
C ALA A 230 4.70 11.99 2.67
N ALA A 231 3.64 11.17 2.64
CA ALA A 231 3.36 10.17 3.66
C ALA A 231 4.43 9.07 3.71
N GLY A 232 4.83 8.54 2.55
CA GLY A 232 5.89 7.54 2.43
C GLY A 232 7.23 8.08 2.96
N SER A 233 7.65 9.26 2.50
CA SER A 233 8.93 9.86 2.88
C SER A 233 8.96 10.29 4.34
N ALA A 234 7.92 10.95 4.85
CA ALA A 234 7.81 11.32 6.26
C ALA A 234 7.93 10.09 7.17
N SER A 235 7.31 8.96 6.79
CA SER A 235 7.45 7.70 7.54
C SER A 235 8.87 7.14 7.51
N THR A 236 9.66 7.39 6.44
CA THR A 236 11.09 6.99 6.44
C THR A 236 11.96 7.88 7.31
N PHE A 237 11.54 9.11 7.58
CA PHE A 237 12.26 10.09 8.41
C PHE A 237 11.90 10.01 9.90
N SER A 238 10.94 9.15 10.26
CA SER A 238 10.43 8.98 11.61
C SER A 238 10.75 7.58 12.17
N GLU A 239 10.78 7.43 13.50
CA GLU A 239 10.97 6.12 14.15
C GLU A 239 9.76 5.20 13.93
N ASN A 240 8.57 5.78 13.91
CA ASN A 240 7.29 5.13 13.67
C ASN A 240 6.67 5.67 12.38
N LEU A 241 5.44 5.23 12.05
CA LEU A 241 4.67 5.85 10.97
C LEU A 241 4.45 7.34 11.27
N ALA A 242 4.63 8.18 10.24
CA ALA A 242 4.60 9.62 10.38
C ALA A 242 3.26 10.16 10.92
N THR A 243 3.34 11.20 11.71
CA THR A 243 2.18 12.01 12.13
C THR A 243 1.69 12.88 10.99
N ARG A 244 0.51 13.50 11.18
CA ARG A 244 -0.04 14.43 10.19
C ARG A 244 0.88 15.64 9.97
N GLU A 245 1.42 16.21 11.03
CA GLU A 245 2.33 17.36 10.96
C GLU A 245 3.61 17.03 10.20
N GLU A 246 4.17 15.84 10.41
CA GLU A 246 5.37 15.39 9.67
C GLU A 246 5.06 15.20 8.18
N ILE A 247 3.90 14.65 7.84
CA ILE A 247 3.45 14.49 6.43
C ILE A 247 3.24 15.86 5.78
N GLU A 248 2.57 16.79 6.46
CA GLU A 248 2.33 18.15 5.97
C GLU A 248 3.66 18.91 5.73
N ALA A 249 4.63 18.76 6.62
CA ALA A 249 5.95 19.37 6.46
C ALA A 249 6.69 18.87 5.20
N VAL A 250 6.62 17.55 4.93
CA VAL A 250 7.21 16.98 3.72
C VAL A 250 6.41 17.38 2.47
N TYR A 251 5.08 17.43 2.56
CA TYR A 251 4.23 17.91 1.48
C TYR A 251 4.59 19.35 1.07
N GLN A 252 4.79 20.26 2.04
CA GLN A 252 5.24 21.63 1.76
C GLN A 252 6.65 21.67 1.16
N GLN A 253 7.53 20.75 1.52
CA GLN A 253 8.85 20.65 0.91
C GLN A 253 8.77 20.30 -0.58
N ILE A 254 7.85 19.41 -0.95
CA ILE A 254 7.61 19.00 -2.36
C ILE A 254 7.00 20.17 -3.12
N THR A 255 5.84 20.66 -2.71
CA THR A 255 5.04 21.65 -3.45
C THR A 255 5.59 23.07 -3.35
N GLY A 256 6.33 23.41 -2.30
CA GLY A 256 6.98 24.73 -2.14
C GLY A 256 8.07 24.99 -3.18
N LYS A 257 8.79 23.97 -3.64
CA LYS A 257 9.79 24.07 -4.69
C LYS A 257 9.16 24.38 -6.06
N ASP A 258 8.03 23.75 -6.37
CA ASP A 258 7.29 23.98 -7.61
C ASP A 258 6.86 25.44 -7.76
N GLN A 259 6.54 26.13 -6.66
CA GLN A 259 6.19 27.55 -6.69
C GLN A 259 7.39 28.48 -6.97
N GLU A 260 8.61 28.08 -6.60
CA GLU A 260 9.83 28.83 -6.90
C GLU A 260 10.32 28.60 -8.34
N GLU A 261 10.17 27.39 -8.87
CA GLU A 261 10.53 27.06 -10.26
C GLU A 261 9.57 27.64 -11.29
N ARG A 262 8.26 27.70 -10.99
CA ARG A 262 7.24 28.36 -11.86
C ARG A 262 7.34 29.90 -11.87
N LYS A 263 8.14 30.49 -10.97
CA LYS A 263 8.41 31.95 -10.89
C LYS A 263 9.69 32.38 -11.59
N LYS A 264 10.48 31.46 -12.12
CA LYS A 264 11.69 31.70 -12.92
C LYS A 264 11.41 31.45 -14.40
#